data_621a0fc911b609d5ead59ffbee12ae9a
#
_entry.id   621a0fc911b609d5ead59ffbee12ae9a
#
_cell.length_a   1.000
_cell.length_b   1.000
_cell.length_c   1.000
_cell.angle_alpha   90.00
_cell.angle_beta   90.00
_cell.angle_gamma   90.00
#
_symmetry.space_group_name_H-M   'P 1'
#
loop_
_entity.id
_entity.type
_entity.pdbx_description
1 polymer ?
#
loop_
_entity_poly.entity_id
_entity_poly.type
_entity_poly.pdbx_seq_one_letter_code
_entity_poly.pdbx_strand_id
1 'polypeptide(L)'
;MPELAFFYGTLMTPFNRRGRHLIDQYLAYAGRGSIAAALFDLGIYPAAVPDSESRVWGEVYEILSPPAVLTVLDEIEGYRASEPEASLYNRLRTPVTLENGEVVDAWAYFYNAPLGRAERITSGDYLEHLRVK
;
A
#
# COMPACT_ATOMS: atom_id res chain seq x y z
N MET A 1 13.14 16.32 4.08
CA MET A 1 13.01 14.93 3.62
C MET A 1 11.66 14.75 2.96
N PRO A 2 11.60 14.19 1.75
CA PRO A 2 10.31 13.96 1.11
C PRO A 2 9.51 12.90 1.84
N GLU A 3 8.21 13.09 1.88
CA GLU A 3 7.31 12.06 2.36
C GLU A 3 6.98 11.14 1.20
N LEU A 4 7.00 9.83 1.45
CA LEU A 4 6.76 8.82 0.43
C LEU A 4 5.56 7.95 0.82
N ALA A 5 4.86 7.43 -0.20
CA ALA A 5 3.78 6.47 -0.03
C ALA A 5 4.06 5.22 -0.83
N PHE A 6 3.71 4.06 -0.29
CA PHE A 6 3.86 2.78 -0.95
C PHE A 6 2.48 2.19 -1.24
N PHE A 7 2.19 1.92 -2.51
CA PHE A 7 0.92 1.33 -2.94
C PHE A 7 1.17 -0.07 -3.50
N TYR A 8 0.45 -1.05 -2.99
CA TYR A 8 0.60 -2.44 -3.41
C TYR A 8 -0.69 -3.04 -3.98
N GLY A 9 -1.76 -2.28 -4.02
CA GLY A 9 -3.08 -2.74 -4.45
C GLY A 9 -3.72 -1.83 -5.49
N THR A 10 -5.01 -1.57 -5.32
CA THR A 10 -5.81 -0.85 -6.32
C THR A 10 -5.45 0.62 -6.48
N LEU A 11 -4.58 1.17 -5.64
CA LEU A 11 -4.08 2.54 -5.82
C LEU A 11 -2.87 2.61 -6.75
N MET A 12 -2.36 1.46 -7.21
CA MET A 12 -1.29 1.45 -8.21
C MET A 12 -1.81 1.96 -9.56
N THR A 13 -0.89 2.49 -10.37
CA THR A 13 -1.20 3.12 -11.66
C THR A 13 -2.18 2.36 -12.55
N PRO A 14 -2.00 1.03 -12.78
CA PRO A 14 -2.87 0.33 -13.73
C PRO A 14 -4.34 0.25 -13.37
N PHE A 15 -4.70 0.51 -12.12
CA PHE A 15 -6.09 0.32 -11.68
C PHE A 15 -6.99 1.51 -11.92
N ASN A 16 -6.43 2.69 -12.16
CA ASN A 16 -7.21 3.88 -12.49
C ASN A 16 -8.34 4.12 -11.47
N ARG A 17 -8.07 3.91 -10.18
CA ARG A 17 -9.08 4.04 -9.12
C ARG A 17 -9.50 5.49 -8.95
N ARG A 18 -10.82 5.70 -8.77
CA ARG A 18 -11.39 7.05 -8.66
C ARG A 18 -10.72 7.91 -7.58
N GLY A 19 -10.49 7.33 -6.40
CA GLY A 19 -9.82 8.06 -5.32
C GLY A 19 -8.42 8.51 -5.66
N ARG A 20 -7.72 7.74 -6.52
CA ARG A 20 -6.39 8.08 -6.99
C ARG A 20 -6.39 9.38 -7.80
N HIS A 21 -7.43 9.62 -8.58
CA HIS A 21 -7.53 10.83 -9.39
C HIS A 21 -7.56 12.11 -8.55
N LEU A 22 -8.07 12.03 -7.32
CA LEU A 22 -8.14 13.19 -6.44
C LEU A 22 -6.76 13.66 -6.00
N ILE A 23 -5.76 12.79 -6.04
CA ILE A 23 -4.41 13.08 -5.54
C ILE A 23 -3.32 12.92 -6.59
N ASP A 24 -3.65 12.54 -7.84
CA ASP A 24 -2.65 12.31 -8.89
C ASP A 24 -1.68 13.47 -9.04
N GLN A 25 -2.17 14.70 -9.02
CA GLN A 25 -1.32 15.88 -9.21
C GLN A 25 -0.32 16.09 -8.07
N TYR A 26 -0.54 15.44 -6.93
CA TYR A 26 0.33 15.56 -5.76
C TYR A 26 1.24 14.35 -5.58
N LEU A 27 1.28 13.44 -6.55
CA LEU A 27 2.10 12.24 -6.48
C LEU A 27 3.11 12.21 -7.61
N ALA A 28 4.37 11.93 -7.28
CA ALA A 28 5.42 11.77 -8.27
C ALA A 28 5.99 10.35 -8.14
N TYR A 29 5.94 9.57 -9.21
CA TYR A 29 6.43 8.19 -9.20
C TYR A 29 7.91 8.14 -8.86
N ALA A 30 8.27 7.35 -7.86
CA ALA A 30 9.65 7.26 -7.38
C ALA A 30 10.29 5.89 -7.65
N GLY A 31 9.50 4.89 -8.05
CA GLY A 31 10.04 3.59 -8.41
C GLY A 31 9.22 2.43 -7.88
N ARG A 32 9.64 1.23 -8.23
CA ARG A 32 9.05 0.00 -7.75
C ARG A 32 9.89 -0.54 -6.59
N GLY A 33 9.24 -1.12 -5.60
CA GLY A 33 9.94 -1.67 -4.45
C GLY A 33 9.12 -2.70 -3.72
N SER A 34 9.67 -3.18 -2.60
CA SER A 34 8.97 -4.17 -1.77
C SER A 34 9.12 -3.86 -0.29
N ILE A 35 8.15 -4.35 0.48
CA ILE A 35 8.15 -4.23 1.95
C ILE A 35 8.11 -5.61 2.59
N ALA A 36 8.48 -5.69 3.87
CA ALA A 36 8.41 -6.92 4.64
C ALA A 36 6.97 -7.14 5.10
N ALA A 37 6.23 -7.94 4.33
CA ALA A 37 4.81 -8.19 4.59
C ALA A 37 4.35 -9.44 3.84
N ALA A 38 3.20 -9.98 4.26
CA ALA A 38 2.52 -11.06 3.55
C ALA A 38 1.25 -10.49 2.92
N LEU A 39 0.94 -10.94 1.70
CA LEU A 39 -0.17 -10.41 0.92
C LEU A 39 -1.29 -11.43 0.80
N PHE A 40 -2.55 -10.96 0.93
CA PHE A 40 -3.75 -11.80 0.86
C PHE A 40 -4.78 -11.17 -0.06
N ASP A 41 -5.57 -12.00 -0.72
CA ASP A 41 -6.63 -11.57 -1.63
C ASP A 41 -7.97 -11.57 -0.87
N LEU A 42 -8.55 -10.37 -0.68
CA LEU A 42 -9.85 -10.23 -0.03
C LEU A 42 -11.01 -10.27 -1.01
N GLY A 43 -10.69 -10.42 -2.32
CA GLY A 43 -11.69 -10.44 -3.38
C GLY A 43 -11.70 -9.14 -4.17
N ILE A 44 -12.08 -8.05 -3.52
CA ILE A 44 -12.16 -6.73 -4.18
C ILE A 44 -10.80 -6.04 -4.19
N TYR A 45 -10.02 -6.20 -3.13
CA TYR A 45 -8.70 -5.59 -2.97
C TYR A 45 -7.82 -6.49 -2.11
N PRO A 46 -6.50 -6.26 -2.12
CA PRO A 46 -5.59 -7.08 -1.33
C PRO A 46 -5.41 -6.54 0.08
N ALA A 47 -4.92 -7.40 0.96
CA ALA A 47 -4.56 -7.05 2.33
C ALA A 47 -3.10 -7.41 2.57
N ALA A 48 -2.30 -6.47 3.05
CA ALA A 48 -0.93 -6.72 3.49
C ALA A 48 -0.89 -6.69 5.01
N VAL A 49 -0.20 -7.66 5.59
CA VAL A 49 0.06 -7.68 7.04
C VAL A 49 1.56 -7.79 7.25
N PRO A 50 2.12 -7.16 8.29
CA PRO A 50 3.57 -7.22 8.52
C PRO A 50 4.06 -8.66 8.67
N ASP A 51 5.18 -8.99 8.01
CA ASP A 51 5.76 -10.32 8.05
C ASP A 51 7.23 -10.22 7.63
N SER A 52 8.15 -10.60 8.52
CA SER A 52 9.59 -10.50 8.26
C SER A 52 10.10 -11.52 7.22
N GLU A 53 9.32 -12.57 6.94
CA GLU A 53 9.74 -13.66 6.06
C GLU A 53 9.24 -13.53 4.63
N SER A 54 8.43 -12.51 4.34
CA SER A 54 7.80 -12.37 3.03
C SER A 54 7.96 -10.95 2.50
N ARG A 55 7.79 -10.79 1.18
CA ARG A 55 7.87 -9.49 0.53
C ARG A 55 6.59 -9.20 -0.24
N VAL A 56 6.14 -7.93 -0.16
CA VAL A 56 5.01 -7.44 -0.96
C VAL A 56 5.56 -6.35 -1.88
N TRP A 57 5.28 -6.50 -3.19
CA TRP A 57 5.76 -5.60 -4.23
C TRP A 57 4.74 -4.50 -4.54
N GLY A 58 5.23 -3.32 -4.87
CA GLY A 58 4.36 -2.21 -5.18
C GLY A 58 5.10 -1.03 -5.75
N GLU A 59 4.43 0.12 -5.74
CA GLU A 59 4.91 1.38 -6.31
C GLU A 59 5.13 2.40 -5.22
N VAL A 60 6.24 3.15 -5.32
CA VAL A 60 6.58 4.21 -4.38
C VAL A 60 6.35 5.55 -5.08
N TYR A 61 5.71 6.47 -4.37
CA TYR A 61 5.42 7.82 -4.85
C TYR A 61 5.90 8.85 -3.85
N GLU A 62 6.49 9.93 -4.34
CA GLU A 62 6.77 11.09 -3.52
C GLU A 62 5.48 11.89 -3.37
N ILE A 63 5.18 12.30 -2.13
CA ILE A 63 3.96 13.07 -1.82
C ILE A 63 4.31 14.55 -1.81
N LEU A 64 3.75 15.32 -2.74
CA LEU A 64 4.06 16.74 -2.90
C LEU A 64 3.28 17.63 -1.93
N SER A 65 2.16 17.14 -1.41
CA SER A 65 1.35 17.87 -0.43
C SER A 65 0.84 16.87 0.62
N PRO A 66 1.68 16.46 1.60
CA PRO A 66 1.33 15.39 2.53
C PRO A 66 -0.01 15.56 3.26
N PRO A 67 -0.35 16.73 3.82
CA PRO A 67 -1.63 16.84 4.54
C PRO A 67 -2.84 16.54 3.65
N ALA A 68 -2.85 17.04 2.42
CA ALA A 68 -3.97 16.83 1.50
C ALA A 68 -4.04 15.37 1.05
N VAL A 69 -2.90 14.79 0.67
CA VAL A 69 -2.83 13.42 0.16
C VAL A 69 -3.16 12.40 1.24
N LEU A 70 -2.55 12.54 2.41
CA LEU A 70 -2.77 11.57 3.49
C LEU A 70 -4.21 11.59 3.98
N THR A 71 -4.86 12.74 4.00
CA THR A 71 -6.28 12.84 4.37
C THR A 71 -7.15 12.02 3.41
N VAL A 72 -6.91 12.14 2.10
CA VAL A 72 -7.67 11.39 1.09
C VAL A 72 -7.38 9.90 1.20
N LEU A 73 -6.09 9.52 1.34
CA LEU A 73 -5.71 8.12 1.44
C LEU A 73 -6.29 7.47 2.71
N ASP A 74 -6.24 8.17 3.83
CA ASP A 74 -6.80 7.65 5.09
C ASP A 74 -8.29 7.37 4.93
N GLU A 75 -9.02 8.24 4.25
CA GLU A 75 -10.43 8.05 3.98
C GLU A 75 -10.69 6.84 3.11
N ILE A 76 -9.93 6.69 2.02
CA ILE A 76 -10.05 5.55 1.10
C ILE A 76 -9.80 4.23 1.83
N GLU A 77 -8.79 4.20 2.71
CA GLU A 77 -8.36 2.98 3.39
C GLU A 77 -9.10 2.72 4.70
N GLY A 78 -9.97 3.63 5.10
CA GLY A 78 -10.72 3.47 6.35
C GLY A 78 -9.84 3.55 7.59
N TYR A 79 -8.86 4.45 7.56
CA TYR A 79 -7.95 4.68 8.69
C TYR A 79 -8.36 5.91 9.47
N ARG A 80 -8.46 5.75 10.78
CA ARG A 80 -8.70 6.87 11.72
C ARG A 80 -7.60 6.87 12.76
N ALA A 81 -6.76 7.89 12.74
CA ALA A 81 -5.64 8.00 13.67
C ALA A 81 -6.07 8.00 15.13
N SER A 82 -7.27 8.51 15.42
CA SER A 82 -7.82 8.53 16.78
C SER A 82 -8.37 7.17 17.23
N GLU A 83 -8.61 6.26 16.30
CA GLU A 83 -9.20 4.95 16.58
C GLU A 83 -8.51 3.85 15.74
N PRO A 84 -7.20 3.63 15.93
CA PRO A 84 -6.48 2.67 15.08
C PRO A 84 -7.01 1.24 15.21
N GLU A 85 -7.47 0.84 16.38
CA GLU A 85 -7.98 -0.52 16.60
C GLU A 85 -9.29 -0.77 15.83
N ALA A 86 -10.06 0.29 15.56
CA ALA A 86 -11.32 0.20 14.82
C ALA A 86 -11.15 0.49 13.33
N SER A 87 -9.96 0.84 12.89
CA SER A 87 -9.70 1.15 11.48
C SER A 87 -9.58 -0.12 10.65
N LEU A 88 -10.05 -0.07 9.39
CA LEU A 88 -9.96 -1.21 8.48
C LEU A 88 -8.52 -1.47 8.08
N TYR A 89 -7.76 -0.42 7.76
CA TYR A 89 -6.33 -0.47 7.51
C TYR A 89 -5.65 0.53 8.43
N ASN A 90 -4.45 0.22 8.87
CA ASN A 90 -3.63 1.15 9.64
C ASN A 90 -2.52 1.71 8.78
N ARG A 91 -2.30 3.02 8.87
CA ARG A 91 -1.22 3.70 8.15
C ARG A 91 0.04 3.69 9.02
N LEU A 92 1.07 3.00 8.55
CA LEU A 92 2.32 2.87 9.28
C LEU A 92 3.50 3.20 8.37
N ARG A 93 4.57 3.75 8.94
CA ARG A 93 5.83 3.88 8.21
C ARG A 93 6.51 2.53 8.15
N THR A 94 7.09 2.24 6.99
CA THR A 94 7.79 0.97 6.79
C THR A 94 8.96 1.17 5.84
N PRO A 95 10.06 0.43 6.05
CA PRO A 95 11.16 0.44 5.08
C PRO A 95 10.72 -0.19 3.77
N VAL A 96 11.06 0.46 2.66
CA VAL A 96 10.81 -0.07 1.32
C VAL A 96 12.16 -0.27 0.64
N THR A 97 12.41 -1.46 0.12
CA THR A 97 13.61 -1.74 -0.66
C THR A 97 13.28 -1.53 -2.13
N LEU A 98 13.87 -0.50 -2.73
CA LEU A 98 13.68 -0.20 -4.14
C LEU A 98 14.44 -1.19 -5.02
N GLU A 99 14.08 -1.27 -6.30
CA GLU A 99 14.72 -2.20 -7.24
C GLU A 99 16.23 -1.97 -7.37
N ASN A 100 16.69 -0.75 -7.16
CA ASN A 100 18.12 -0.44 -7.19
C ASN A 100 18.86 -0.80 -5.91
N GLY A 101 18.17 -1.36 -4.92
CA GLY A 101 18.75 -1.74 -3.63
C GLY A 101 18.69 -0.67 -2.55
N GLU A 102 18.31 0.55 -2.90
CA GLU A 102 18.17 1.63 -1.94
C GLU A 102 16.99 1.35 -1.01
N VAL A 103 17.14 1.69 0.28
CA VAL A 103 16.05 1.53 1.26
C VAL A 103 15.55 2.90 1.66
N VAL A 104 14.24 3.11 1.54
CA VAL A 104 13.59 4.37 1.91
C VAL A 104 12.42 4.06 2.85
N ASP A 105 12.01 5.03 3.66
CA ASP A 105 10.83 4.89 4.50
C ASP A 105 9.63 5.47 3.78
N ALA A 106 8.50 4.76 3.83
CA ALA A 106 7.28 5.21 3.20
C ALA A 106 6.07 4.88 4.07
N TRP A 107 4.99 5.60 3.85
CA TRP A 107 3.70 5.28 4.46
C TRP A 107 3.07 4.13 3.68
N ALA A 108 2.57 3.13 4.41
CA ALA A 108 1.84 2.01 3.83
C ALA A 108 0.63 1.70 4.69
N TYR A 109 -0.39 1.10 4.07
CA TYR A 109 -1.62 0.74 4.76
C TYR A 109 -1.66 -0.77 4.98
N PHE A 110 -1.68 -1.19 6.25
CA PHE A 110 -1.71 -2.59 6.61
C PHE A 110 -3.11 -2.98 7.09
N TYR A 111 -3.59 -4.12 6.63
CA TYR A 111 -4.92 -4.61 6.97
C TYR A 111 -5.02 -4.93 8.47
N ASN A 112 -6.12 -4.50 9.09
CA ASN A 112 -6.28 -4.55 10.55
C ASN A 112 -7.50 -5.36 11.00
N ALA A 113 -8.01 -6.25 10.17
CA ALA A 113 -9.15 -7.08 10.51
C ALA A 113 -8.78 -8.55 10.35
N PRO A 114 -9.59 -9.49 10.87
CA PRO A 114 -9.30 -10.91 10.67
C PRO A 114 -9.28 -11.25 9.19
N LEU A 115 -8.28 -12.04 8.78
CA LEU A 115 -8.12 -12.46 7.38
C LEU A 115 -9.17 -13.50 6.96
N GLY A 116 -9.72 -14.24 7.92
CA GLY A 116 -10.68 -15.27 7.62
C GLY A 116 -10.11 -16.34 6.70
N ARG A 117 -10.74 -16.54 5.55
CA ARG A 117 -10.30 -17.52 4.55
C ARG A 117 -9.67 -16.87 3.33
N ALA A 118 -9.10 -15.67 3.52
CA ALA A 118 -8.46 -14.97 2.40
C ALA A 118 -7.31 -15.81 1.83
N GLU A 119 -7.24 -15.88 0.52
CA GLU A 119 -6.19 -16.62 -0.19
C GLU A 119 -4.87 -15.87 -0.06
N ARG A 120 -3.80 -16.58 0.27
CA ARG A 120 -2.47 -15.98 0.31
C ARG A 120 -1.92 -15.80 -1.09
N ILE A 121 -1.40 -14.61 -1.35
CA ILE A 121 -0.72 -14.30 -2.63
C ILE A 121 0.78 -14.51 -2.40
N THR A 122 1.25 -15.72 -2.69
CA THR A 122 2.63 -16.11 -2.34
C THR A 122 3.69 -15.33 -3.10
N SER A 123 3.38 -14.84 -4.31
CA SER A 123 4.31 -14.00 -5.07
C SER A 123 4.51 -12.64 -4.41
N GLY A 124 3.56 -12.20 -3.59
CA GLY A 124 3.59 -10.86 -3.00
C GLY A 124 3.33 -9.76 -4.01
N ASP A 125 2.94 -10.09 -5.23
CA ASP A 125 2.71 -9.12 -6.31
C ASP A 125 1.26 -9.21 -6.78
N TYR A 126 0.47 -8.22 -6.42
CA TYR A 126 -0.96 -8.22 -6.72
C TYR A 126 -1.24 -8.20 -8.22
N LEU A 127 -0.45 -7.44 -8.99
CA LEU A 127 -0.63 -7.38 -10.44
C LEU A 127 -0.37 -8.73 -11.09
N GLU A 128 0.69 -9.43 -10.64
CA GLU A 128 0.98 -10.76 -11.14
C GLU A 128 -0.12 -11.74 -10.76
N HIS A 129 -0.59 -11.67 -9.52
CA HIS A 129 -1.67 -12.53 -9.04
C HIS A 129 -2.93 -12.40 -9.91
N LEU A 130 -3.30 -11.18 -10.28
CA LEU A 130 -4.47 -10.95 -11.11
C LEU A 130 -4.29 -11.44 -12.53
N ARG A 131 -3.05 -11.44 -13.05
CA ARG A 131 -2.77 -11.90 -14.41
C ARG A 131 -2.88 -13.41 -14.58
N VAL A 132 -2.60 -14.17 -13.53
CA VAL A 132 -2.64 -15.65 -13.58
C VAL A 132 -3.95 -16.22 -13.07
N LYS A 133 -4.89 -15.37 -12.72
CA LYS A 133 -6.16 -15.78 -12.15
C LYS A 133 -7.18 -16.12 -13.21
#